data_992dd1778b7167849ab8c943b322558b
#
_entry.id   992dd1778b7167849ab8c943b322558b
#
_cell.length_a   1.000
_cell.length_b   1.000
_cell.length_c   1.000
_cell.angle_alpha   90.00
_cell.angle_beta   90.00
_cell.angle_gamma   90.00
#
_symmetry.space_group_name_H-M   'P 1'
#
loop_
_entity.id
_entity.type
_entity.pdbx_description
1 polymer ?
#
loop_
_entity_poly.entity_id
_entity_poly.type
_entity_poly.pdbx_seq_one_letter_code
_entity_poly.pdbx_strand_id
1 'polypeptide(L)'
;MTGRVLLVRHGETTWNRDGRIQGWADATLTETGREQARAVGAHLADGHDLDRLVVSDLKRTLETAAELRAAGVAAEPERARAWRERDFGDLQGLTRTAIATRHPEYHREGSLLAVRSVEGGESLSAFETRVREGWERLVDELDGDETAAVITHGGPIRAVLAAVTGRELAALAPEFSPANCGVTELAVDGAACSVVDRDGTDHL
;
A
#
# COMPACT_ATOMS: atom_id res chain seq x y z
N MET A 1 -10.98 -16.12 -17.94
CA MET A 1 -9.66 -16.35 -17.26
C MET A 1 -9.56 -15.28 -16.21
N THR A 2 -9.10 -15.61 -15.03
CA THR A 2 -9.17 -14.72 -13.86
C THR A 2 -7.76 -14.21 -13.56
N GLY A 3 -7.54 -12.92 -13.77
CA GLY A 3 -6.29 -12.25 -13.42
C GLY A 3 -6.11 -12.12 -11.91
N ARG A 4 -4.91 -11.78 -11.47
CA ARG A 4 -4.57 -11.59 -10.05
C ARG A 4 -3.86 -10.28 -9.80
N VAL A 5 -4.20 -9.65 -8.67
CA VAL A 5 -3.45 -8.50 -8.18
C VAL A 5 -3.00 -8.76 -6.75
N LEU A 6 -1.70 -8.63 -6.52
CA LEU A 6 -1.05 -8.80 -5.23
C LEU A 6 -0.64 -7.41 -4.71
N LEU A 7 -1.41 -6.87 -3.76
CA LEU A 7 -1.07 -5.60 -3.11
C LEU A 7 -0.11 -5.87 -1.95
N VAL A 8 1.09 -5.34 -2.03
CA VAL A 8 2.16 -5.53 -1.04
C VAL A 8 2.48 -4.20 -0.37
N ARG A 9 2.38 -4.14 0.95
CA ARG A 9 2.85 -2.98 1.69
C ARG A 9 4.38 -2.98 1.74
N HIS A 10 5.01 -1.81 1.61
CA HIS A 10 6.46 -1.66 1.75
C HIS A 10 7.00 -2.25 3.06
N GLY A 11 8.28 -2.64 3.10
CA GLY A 11 8.98 -3.12 4.28
C GLY A 11 9.04 -2.08 5.42
N GLU A 12 9.38 -2.52 6.62
CA GLU A 12 9.52 -1.63 7.78
C GLU A 12 10.50 -0.49 7.50
N THR A 13 10.10 0.74 7.85
CA THR A 13 10.95 1.93 7.80
C THR A 13 11.35 2.39 9.18
N THR A 14 12.38 3.24 9.28
CA THR A 14 12.74 3.91 10.52
C THR A 14 11.55 4.64 11.16
N TRP A 15 10.66 5.21 10.35
CA TRP A 15 9.48 5.92 10.82
C TRP A 15 8.34 4.98 11.25
N ASN A 16 8.23 3.77 10.68
CA ASN A 16 7.33 2.74 11.23
C ASN A 16 7.75 2.34 12.63
N ARG A 17 9.05 2.01 12.81
CA ARG A 17 9.62 1.64 14.11
C ARG A 17 9.42 2.74 15.15
N ASP A 18 9.57 4.01 14.75
CA ASP A 18 9.46 5.16 15.66
C ASP A 18 8.00 5.64 15.82
N GLY A 19 7.02 5.00 15.18
CA GLY A 19 5.59 5.34 15.25
C GLY A 19 5.23 6.70 14.64
N ARG A 20 6.02 7.16 13.62
CA ARG A 20 5.81 8.44 12.94
C ARG A 20 4.95 8.31 11.70
N ILE A 21 4.11 9.31 11.45
CA ILE A 21 3.34 9.43 10.22
C ILE A 21 4.27 9.75 9.06
N GLN A 22 4.18 8.97 7.97
CA GLN A 22 5.10 9.07 6.85
C GLN A 22 4.55 9.93 5.70
N GLY A 23 3.33 9.62 5.23
CA GLY A 23 2.80 10.27 4.03
C GLY A 23 3.76 10.19 2.85
N TRP A 24 4.13 11.34 2.29
CA TRP A 24 5.09 11.46 1.18
C TRP A 24 6.53 11.72 1.62
N ALA A 25 6.80 11.82 2.91
CA ALA A 25 8.14 12.03 3.41
C ALA A 25 9.08 10.84 3.08
N ASP A 26 10.36 11.16 2.89
CA ASP A 26 11.43 10.20 2.59
C ASP A 26 11.83 9.44 3.85
N ALA A 27 11.24 8.27 4.06
CA ALA A 27 11.66 7.33 5.09
C ALA A 27 12.33 6.12 4.42
N THR A 28 13.48 5.70 4.97
CA THR A 28 14.26 4.54 4.48
C THR A 28 13.85 3.27 5.20
N LEU A 29 14.01 2.12 4.52
CA LEU A 29 13.86 0.82 5.16
C LEU A 29 14.87 0.63 6.30
N THR A 30 14.42 -0.08 7.34
CA THR A 30 15.34 -0.68 8.35
C THR A 30 15.97 -1.96 7.77
N GLU A 31 16.95 -2.55 8.47
CA GLU A 31 17.44 -3.87 8.06
C GLU A 31 16.33 -4.92 8.12
N THR A 32 15.51 -4.90 9.17
CA THR A 32 14.30 -5.74 9.26
C THR A 32 13.38 -5.53 8.05
N GLY A 33 13.17 -4.28 7.61
CA GLY A 33 12.36 -4.00 6.43
C GLY A 33 12.96 -4.55 5.14
N ARG A 34 14.28 -4.60 5.00
CA ARG A 34 14.97 -5.24 3.89
C ARG A 34 14.84 -6.76 3.93
N GLU A 35 14.97 -7.36 5.12
CA GLU A 35 14.76 -8.80 5.32
C GLU A 35 13.32 -9.21 4.97
N GLN A 36 12.32 -8.44 5.44
CA GLN A 36 10.91 -8.63 5.07
C GLN A 36 10.71 -8.52 3.55
N ALA A 37 11.34 -7.54 2.90
CA ALA A 37 11.23 -7.36 1.46
C ALA A 37 11.87 -8.52 0.68
N ARG A 38 13.00 -9.08 1.13
CA ARG A 38 13.59 -10.28 0.53
C ARG A 38 12.70 -11.51 0.72
N ALA A 39 12.12 -11.68 1.90
CA ALA A 39 11.24 -12.81 2.20
C ALA A 39 9.98 -12.79 1.31
N VAL A 40 9.28 -11.64 1.21
CA VAL A 40 8.13 -11.52 0.29
C VAL A 40 8.56 -11.65 -1.17
N GLY A 41 9.76 -11.17 -1.55
CA GLY A 41 10.31 -11.33 -2.90
C GLY A 41 10.50 -12.80 -3.27
N ALA A 42 11.11 -13.61 -2.40
CA ALA A 42 11.26 -15.05 -2.59
C ALA A 42 9.89 -15.75 -2.68
N HIS A 43 8.96 -15.43 -1.77
CA HIS A 43 7.60 -15.96 -1.79
C HIS A 43 6.87 -15.68 -3.11
N LEU A 44 6.95 -14.45 -3.61
CA LEU A 44 6.32 -14.07 -4.87
C LEU A 44 6.99 -14.75 -6.07
N ALA A 45 8.32 -14.87 -6.08
CA ALA A 45 9.06 -15.51 -7.17
C ALA A 45 8.80 -17.04 -7.25
N ASP A 46 8.61 -17.70 -6.08
CA ASP A 46 8.33 -19.13 -6.02
C ASP A 46 6.86 -19.46 -6.29
N GLY A 47 5.94 -18.57 -5.88
CA GLY A 47 4.50 -18.83 -5.91
C GLY A 47 3.75 -18.26 -7.10
N HIS A 48 4.33 -17.31 -7.83
CA HIS A 48 3.64 -16.56 -8.88
C HIS A 48 4.54 -16.26 -10.08
N ASP A 49 4.01 -16.48 -11.29
CA ASP A 49 4.56 -15.88 -12.51
C ASP A 49 4.06 -14.43 -12.58
N LEU A 50 4.90 -13.48 -12.15
CA LEU A 50 4.54 -12.07 -12.17
C LEU A 50 4.79 -11.46 -13.56
N ASP A 51 3.72 -11.06 -14.22
CA ASP A 51 3.78 -10.37 -15.51
C ASP A 51 4.11 -8.89 -15.32
N ARG A 52 3.60 -8.28 -14.24
CA ARG A 52 3.79 -6.85 -13.97
C ARG A 52 4.20 -6.60 -12.52
N LEU A 53 5.10 -5.62 -12.34
CA LEU A 53 5.50 -5.09 -11.03
C LEU A 53 5.29 -3.59 -11.00
N VAL A 54 4.16 -3.15 -10.46
CA VAL A 54 3.83 -1.72 -10.31
C VAL A 54 4.31 -1.23 -8.94
N VAL A 55 4.96 -0.08 -8.90
CA VAL A 55 5.60 0.42 -7.67
C VAL A 55 5.25 1.89 -7.43
N SER A 56 4.78 2.23 -6.25
CA SER A 56 4.72 3.62 -5.82
C SER A 56 6.11 4.26 -5.94
N ASP A 57 6.19 5.51 -6.40
CA ASP A 57 7.46 6.19 -6.62
C ASP A 57 8.09 6.82 -5.34
N LEU A 58 7.55 6.48 -4.15
CA LEU A 58 8.15 6.88 -2.87
C LEU A 58 9.35 5.98 -2.53
N LYS A 59 10.36 6.56 -1.88
CA LYS A 59 11.65 5.92 -1.61
C LYS A 59 11.53 4.53 -1.00
N ARG A 60 10.73 4.35 0.06
CA ARG A 60 10.56 3.07 0.76
C ARG A 60 9.97 1.95 -0.09
N THR A 61 9.08 2.27 -1.03
CA THR A 61 8.53 1.30 -1.98
C THR A 61 9.52 0.95 -3.08
N LEU A 62 10.33 1.90 -3.53
CA LEU A 62 11.42 1.64 -4.48
C LEU A 62 12.52 0.78 -3.84
N GLU A 63 12.89 1.04 -2.58
CA GLU A 63 13.82 0.20 -1.82
C GLU A 63 13.25 -1.21 -1.61
N THR A 64 11.95 -1.35 -1.29
CA THR A 64 11.28 -2.64 -1.18
C THR A 64 11.33 -3.40 -2.51
N ALA A 65 10.96 -2.76 -3.63
CA ALA A 65 10.99 -3.39 -4.95
C ALA A 65 12.40 -3.83 -5.36
N ALA A 66 13.43 -3.07 -5.00
CA ALA A 66 14.82 -3.46 -5.27
C ALA A 66 15.21 -4.77 -4.53
N GLU A 67 14.79 -4.92 -3.27
CA GLU A 67 15.03 -6.16 -2.50
C GLU A 67 14.20 -7.35 -3.04
N LEU A 68 12.96 -7.12 -3.50
CA LEU A 68 12.15 -8.14 -4.17
C LEU A 68 12.86 -8.68 -5.42
N ARG A 69 13.40 -7.80 -6.24
CA ARG A 69 14.13 -8.18 -7.45
C ARG A 69 15.41 -8.93 -7.12
N ALA A 70 16.13 -8.50 -6.10
CA ALA A 70 17.33 -9.21 -5.62
C ALA A 70 16.99 -10.63 -5.10
N ALA A 71 15.74 -10.86 -4.66
CA ALA A 71 15.23 -12.16 -4.20
C ALA A 71 14.61 -13.02 -5.30
N GLY A 72 14.62 -12.59 -6.58
CA GLY A 72 14.21 -13.42 -7.71
C GLY A 72 13.02 -12.92 -8.52
N VAL A 73 12.33 -11.85 -8.11
CA VAL A 73 11.25 -11.26 -8.91
C VAL A 73 11.81 -10.70 -10.22
N ALA A 74 11.41 -11.28 -11.36
CA ALA A 74 11.96 -10.96 -12.68
C ALA A 74 11.32 -9.70 -13.29
N ALA A 75 10.04 -9.41 -13.00
CA ALA A 75 9.30 -8.29 -13.58
C ALA A 75 9.98 -6.94 -13.30
N GLU A 76 10.06 -6.09 -14.32
CA GLU A 76 10.65 -4.76 -14.19
C GLU A 76 9.69 -3.78 -13.49
N PRO A 77 10.18 -2.92 -12.57
CA PRO A 77 9.32 -2.04 -11.80
C PRO A 77 8.79 -0.86 -12.63
N GLU A 78 7.49 -0.78 -12.79
CA GLU A 78 6.76 0.35 -13.36
C GLU A 78 6.39 1.36 -12.27
N ARG A 79 6.97 2.55 -12.30
CA ARG A 79 6.69 3.57 -11.28
C ARG A 79 5.35 4.24 -11.52
N ALA A 80 4.48 4.25 -10.50
CA ALA A 80 3.16 4.85 -10.61
C ALA A 80 2.81 5.70 -9.39
N ARG A 81 2.68 7.01 -9.60
CA ARG A 81 2.31 7.99 -8.57
C ARG A 81 0.92 7.73 -7.97
N ALA A 82 0.04 7.09 -8.70
CA ALA A 82 -1.29 6.71 -8.23
C ALA A 82 -1.25 5.86 -6.95
N TRP A 83 -0.18 5.10 -6.74
CA TRP A 83 0.00 4.20 -5.61
C TRP A 83 0.74 4.81 -4.41
N ARG A 84 1.01 6.13 -4.41
CA ARG A 84 1.55 6.81 -3.23
C ARG A 84 0.60 6.71 -2.04
N GLU A 85 1.17 6.72 -0.84
CA GLU A 85 0.42 6.95 0.40
C GLU A 85 -0.33 8.29 0.33
N ARG A 86 -1.31 8.49 1.18
CA ARG A 86 -1.91 9.80 1.36
C ARG A 86 -0.87 10.80 1.83
N ASP A 87 -0.86 11.99 1.23
CA ASP A 87 -0.05 13.08 1.73
C ASP A 87 -0.66 13.61 3.04
N PHE A 88 0.07 13.48 4.13
CA PHE A 88 -0.34 13.94 5.46
C PHE A 88 0.20 15.34 5.81
N GLY A 89 0.76 16.08 4.85
CA GLY A 89 1.19 17.47 5.01
C GLY A 89 1.96 17.70 6.32
N ASP A 90 1.49 18.65 7.12
CA ASP A 90 2.15 19.08 8.36
C ASP A 90 2.17 18.01 9.46
N LEU A 91 1.41 16.92 9.32
CA LEU A 91 1.45 15.80 10.27
C LEU A 91 2.61 14.83 10.02
N GLN A 92 3.30 14.94 8.88
CA GLN A 92 4.42 14.06 8.56
C GLN A 92 5.57 14.26 9.53
N GLY A 93 6.14 13.14 10.01
CA GLY A 93 7.19 13.10 11.03
C GLY A 93 6.67 13.15 12.48
N LEU A 94 5.43 13.54 12.72
CA LEU A 94 4.84 13.50 14.04
C LEU A 94 4.46 12.08 14.45
N THR A 95 4.59 11.78 15.74
CA THR A 95 4.02 10.55 16.32
C THR A 95 2.51 10.71 16.57
N ARG A 96 1.78 9.61 16.69
CA ARG A 96 0.35 9.64 17.05
C ARG A 96 0.10 10.40 18.36
N THR A 97 0.96 10.25 19.36
CA THR A 97 0.88 10.98 20.64
C THR A 97 1.08 12.48 20.43
N ALA A 98 2.06 12.88 19.61
CA ALA A 98 2.28 14.29 19.29
C ALA A 98 1.08 14.91 18.54
N ILE A 99 0.47 14.15 17.62
CA ILE A 99 -0.74 14.60 16.92
C ILE A 99 -1.90 14.75 17.91
N ALA A 100 -2.15 13.76 18.77
CA ALA A 100 -3.22 13.84 19.77
C ALA A 100 -3.09 15.07 20.69
N THR A 101 -1.86 15.50 20.98
CA THR A 101 -1.56 16.65 21.85
C THR A 101 -1.63 17.98 21.10
N ARG A 102 -1.08 18.05 19.88
CA ARG A 102 -0.91 19.30 19.12
C ARG A 102 -2.06 19.59 18.16
N HIS A 103 -2.73 18.53 17.70
CA HIS A 103 -3.77 18.54 16.68
C HIS A 103 -4.95 17.65 17.13
N PRO A 104 -5.58 17.94 18.30
CA PRO A 104 -6.65 17.11 18.87
C PRO A 104 -7.87 16.98 17.95
N GLU A 105 -8.06 17.90 17.01
CA GLU A 105 -9.09 17.85 15.97
C GLU A 105 -8.98 16.60 15.08
N TYR A 106 -7.76 16.12 14.80
CA TYR A 106 -7.53 14.93 13.97
C TYR A 106 -7.62 13.61 14.77
N HIS A 107 -7.58 13.67 16.09
CA HIS A 107 -7.64 12.47 16.94
C HIS A 107 -9.04 11.88 17.07
N ARG A 108 -10.08 12.70 16.85
CA ARG A 108 -11.49 12.33 17.08
C ARG A 108 -12.06 11.39 16.01
N GLU A 109 -11.43 11.26 14.85
CA GLU A 109 -11.96 10.51 13.71
C GLU A 109 -11.48 9.05 13.65
N GLY A 110 -10.89 8.50 14.72
CA GLY A 110 -10.48 7.10 14.84
C GLY A 110 -9.26 6.72 14.00
N SER A 111 -9.18 7.13 12.75
CA SER A 111 -8.03 6.91 11.87
C SER A 111 -7.65 8.19 11.13
N LEU A 112 -6.35 8.54 11.16
CA LEU A 112 -5.84 9.67 10.37
C LEU A 112 -6.11 9.52 8.87
N LEU A 113 -6.21 8.29 8.38
CA LEU A 113 -6.54 8.04 6.98
C LEU A 113 -7.95 8.52 6.63
N ALA A 114 -8.87 8.55 7.59
CA ALA A 114 -10.27 8.96 7.40
C ALA A 114 -10.51 10.47 7.59
N VAL A 115 -9.52 11.23 8.07
CA VAL A 115 -9.62 12.69 8.26
C VAL A 115 -9.89 13.37 6.90
N ARG A 116 -10.88 14.24 6.83
CA ARG A 116 -11.31 14.86 5.55
C ARG A 116 -10.21 15.67 4.88
N SER A 117 -9.49 16.48 5.63
CA SER A 117 -8.40 17.32 5.12
C SER A 117 -7.33 17.49 6.18
N VAL A 118 -6.08 17.56 5.73
CA VAL A 118 -4.90 17.85 6.56
C VAL A 118 -4.22 19.07 5.95
N GLU A 119 -3.77 20.00 6.78
CA GLU A 119 -3.06 21.20 6.32
C GLU A 119 -1.79 20.81 5.58
N GLY A 120 -1.57 21.42 4.42
CA GLY A 120 -0.43 21.13 3.55
C GLY A 120 -0.47 19.76 2.87
N GLY A 121 -1.53 18.95 3.11
CA GLY A 121 -1.64 17.59 2.61
C GLY A 121 -2.78 17.36 1.62
N GLU A 122 -2.98 16.10 1.27
CA GLU A 122 -4.02 15.65 0.33
C GLU A 122 -5.37 15.48 1.06
N SER A 123 -6.47 15.98 0.47
CA SER A 123 -7.80 15.69 0.99
C SER A 123 -8.13 14.20 0.88
N LEU A 124 -9.04 13.70 1.72
CA LEU A 124 -9.49 12.31 1.66
C LEU A 124 -10.06 11.98 0.28
N SER A 125 -10.92 12.84 -0.26
CA SER A 125 -11.53 12.62 -1.57
C SER A 125 -10.53 12.62 -2.73
N ALA A 126 -9.50 13.48 -2.70
CA ALA A 126 -8.44 13.49 -3.70
C ALA A 126 -7.62 12.19 -3.64
N PHE A 127 -7.29 11.73 -2.43
CA PHE A 127 -6.60 10.48 -2.20
C PHE A 127 -7.41 9.27 -2.73
N GLU A 128 -8.69 9.17 -2.35
CA GLU A 128 -9.57 8.08 -2.80
C GLU A 128 -9.73 8.08 -4.33
N THR A 129 -9.93 9.25 -4.93
CA THR A 129 -10.05 9.37 -6.39
C THR A 129 -8.77 8.91 -7.08
N ARG A 130 -7.61 9.37 -6.64
CA ARG A 130 -6.31 9.00 -7.22
C ARG A 130 -6.04 7.50 -7.15
N VAL A 131 -6.30 6.88 -6.00
CA VAL A 131 -6.10 5.43 -5.82
C VAL A 131 -7.11 4.64 -6.65
N ARG A 132 -8.38 5.05 -6.67
CA ARG A 132 -9.42 4.41 -7.48
C ARG A 132 -9.08 4.46 -8.96
N GLU A 133 -8.68 5.61 -9.50
CA GLU A 133 -8.27 5.73 -10.91
C GLU A 133 -7.03 4.88 -11.23
N GLY A 134 -6.10 4.76 -10.27
CA GLY A 134 -4.94 3.87 -10.39
C GLY A 134 -5.33 2.40 -10.41
N TRP A 135 -6.30 2.01 -9.59
CA TRP A 135 -6.85 0.66 -9.54
C TRP A 135 -7.62 0.30 -10.82
N GLU A 136 -8.57 1.16 -11.22
CA GLU A 136 -9.36 0.96 -12.44
C GLU A 136 -8.44 0.79 -13.66
N ARG A 137 -7.43 1.66 -13.81
CA ARG A 137 -6.44 1.54 -14.89
C ARG A 137 -5.68 0.22 -14.85
N LEU A 138 -5.21 -0.21 -13.67
CA LEU A 138 -4.49 -1.48 -13.53
C LEU A 138 -5.36 -2.65 -13.96
N VAL A 139 -6.63 -2.67 -13.52
CA VAL A 139 -7.60 -3.73 -13.86
C VAL A 139 -7.92 -3.72 -15.35
N ASP A 140 -8.11 -2.54 -15.96
CA ASP A 140 -8.40 -2.40 -17.39
C ASP A 140 -7.20 -2.83 -18.29
N GLU A 141 -5.99 -2.70 -17.78
CA GLU A 141 -4.75 -3.07 -18.49
C GLU A 141 -4.31 -4.54 -18.24
N LEU A 142 -4.96 -5.25 -17.31
CA LEU A 142 -4.66 -6.67 -17.06
C LEU A 142 -5.31 -7.55 -18.14
N ASP A 143 -4.47 -8.31 -18.82
CA ASP A 143 -4.93 -9.28 -19.82
C ASP A 143 -5.21 -10.65 -19.18
N GLY A 144 -6.44 -11.14 -19.30
CA GLY A 144 -6.84 -12.53 -19.10
C GLY A 144 -6.46 -13.12 -17.74
N ASP A 145 -5.35 -13.83 -17.66
CA ASP A 145 -4.83 -14.54 -16.49
C ASP A 145 -3.53 -13.93 -15.93
N GLU A 146 -3.18 -12.73 -16.37
CA GLU A 146 -1.98 -12.04 -15.87
C GLU A 146 -2.01 -11.81 -14.35
N THR A 147 -0.83 -11.86 -13.75
CA THR A 147 -0.61 -11.54 -12.35
C THR A 147 0.22 -10.27 -12.20
N ALA A 148 -0.35 -9.25 -11.55
CA ALA A 148 0.35 -8.01 -11.21
C ALA A 148 0.64 -7.92 -9.72
N ALA A 149 1.87 -7.57 -9.35
CA ALA A 149 2.21 -7.15 -8.00
C ALA A 149 2.25 -5.61 -7.91
N VAL A 150 1.70 -5.04 -6.84
CA VAL A 150 1.69 -3.59 -6.58
C VAL A 150 2.38 -3.32 -5.25
N ILE A 151 3.58 -2.75 -5.28
CA ILE A 151 4.30 -2.35 -4.07
C ILE A 151 3.85 -0.95 -3.66
N THR A 152 3.14 -0.88 -2.54
CA THR A 152 2.44 0.34 -2.12
C THR A 152 2.46 0.52 -0.59
N HIS A 153 1.42 1.12 -0.02
CA HIS A 153 1.34 1.57 1.37
C HIS A 153 0.01 1.13 1.99
N GLY A 154 -0.10 1.32 3.30
CA GLY A 154 -1.31 0.93 4.03
C GLY A 154 -2.58 1.66 3.62
N GLY A 155 -2.48 2.93 3.23
CA GLY A 155 -3.61 3.72 2.77
C GLY A 155 -4.21 3.21 1.45
N PRO A 156 -3.43 3.10 0.37
CA PRO A 156 -3.92 2.58 -0.91
C PRO A 156 -4.49 1.16 -0.82
N ILE A 157 -3.85 0.25 -0.07
CA ILE A 157 -4.41 -1.11 0.15
C ILE A 157 -5.81 -1.04 0.74
N ARG A 158 -6.01 -0.20 1.77
CA ARG A 158 -7.34 -0.02 2.38
C ARG A 158 -8.33 0.62 1.42
N ALA A 159 -7.90 1.58 0.61
CA ALA A 159 -8.77 2.25 -0.36
C ALA A 159 -9.25 1.28 -1.45
N VAL A 160 -8.37 0.41 -1.97
CA VAL A 160 -8.75 -0.65 -2.91
C VAL A 160 -9.70 -1.66 -2.24
N LEU A 161 -9.38 -2.12 -1.04
CA LEU A 161 -10.26 -3.05 -0.30
C LEU A 161 -11.64 -2.43 -0.02
N ALA A 162 -11.70 -1.14 0.31
CA ALA A 162 -12.97 -0.43 0.50
C ALA A 162 -13.79 -0.42 -0.79
N ALA A 163 -13.16 -0.09 -1.92
CA ALA A 163 -13.81 -0.08 -3.23
C ALA A 163 -14.31 -1.48 -3.65
N VAL A 164 -13.46 -2.51 -3.55
CA VAL A 164 -13.80 -3.89 -3.95
C VAL A 164 -14.90 -4.49 -3.06
N THR A 165 -14.91 -4.16 -1.76
CA THR A 165 -15.91 -4.70 -0.82
C THR A 165 -17.17 -3.83 -0.67
N GLY A 166 -17.23 -2.69 -1.38
CA GLY A 166 -18.37 -1.76 -1.29
C GLY A 166 -18.48 -1.06 0.07
N ARG A 167 -17.39 -0.96 0.83
CA ARG A 167 -17.33 -0.32 2.15
C ARG A 167 -16.76 1.09 2.03
N GLU A 168 -17.09 1.95 2.98
CA GLU A 168 -16.43 3.25 3.09
C GLU A 168 -15.02 3.09 3.69
N LEU A 169 -14.04 3.81 3.15
CA LEU A 169 -12.66 3.80 3.65
C LEU A 169 -12.59 4.22 5.14
N ALA A 170 -13.41 5.19 5.54
CA ALA A 170 -13.48 5.66 6.92
C ALA A 170 -13.90 4.56 7.91
N ALA A 171 -14.76 3.63 7.49
CA ALA A 171 -15.16 2.49 8.30
C ALA A 171 -14.09 1.38 8.32
N LEU A 172 -13.43 1.13 7.19
CA LEU A 172 -12.41 0.09 7.09
C LEU A 172 -11.08 0.48 7.75
N ALA A 173 -10.70 1.75 7.65
CA ALA A 173 -9.38 2.24 8.07
C ALA A 173 -9.01 1.96 9.55
N PRO A 174 -9.91 2.05 10.55
CA PRO A 174 -9.58 1.69 11.91
C PRO A 174 -9.56 0.17 12.18
N GLU A 175 -10.27 -0.63 11.36
CA GLU A 175 -10.43 -2.08 11.57
C GLU A 175 -9.26 -2.89 11.01
N PHE A 176 -8.56 -2.37 10.01
CA PHE A 176 -7.53 -3.10 9.28
C PHE A 176 -6.27 -2.26 9.07
N SER A 177 -5.13 -2.82 9.44
CA SER A 177 -3.82 -2.20 9.23
C SER A 177 -2.88 -3.23 8.59
N PRO A 178 -2.63 -3.15 7.27
CA PRO A 178 -1.74 -4.09 6.61
C PRO A 178 -0.36 -4.15 7.29
N ALA A 179 0.21 -5.35 7.45
CA ALA A 179 1.58 -5.55 7.94
C ALA A 179 2.61 -5.03 6.92
N ASN A 180 3.81 -4.68 7.38
CA ASN A 180 4.92 -4.42 6.46
C ASN A 180 5.24 -5.70 5.69
N CYS A 181 5.35 -5.63 4.38
CA CYS A 181 5.46 -6.76 3.45
C CYS A 181 4.32 -7.79 3.51
N GLY A 182 3.18 -7.49 4.16
CA GLY A 182 1.97 -8.30 4.06
C GLY A 182 1.40 -8.23 2.63
N VAL A 183 0.87 -9.35 2.15
CA VAL A 183 0.30 -9.52 0.81
C VAL A 183 -1.21 -9.60 0.90
N THR A 184 -1.90 -8.76 0.15
CA THR A 184 -3.36 -8.85 -0.05
C THR A 184 -3.62 -9.28 -1.48
N GLU A 185 -4.24 -10.44 -1.65
CA GLU A 185 -4.54 -11.03 -2.95
C GLU A 185 -5.97 -10.74 -3.39
N LEU A 186 -6.11 -10.31 -4.64
CA LEU A 186 -7.38 -10.01 -5.30
C LEU A 186 -7.47 -10.81 -6.60
N ALA A 187 -8.62 -11.44 -6.84
CA ALA A 187 -8.97 -12.04 -8.12
C ALA A 187 -9.75 -11.02 -8.95
N VAL A 188 -9.42 -10.94 -10.25
CA VAL A 188 -10.00 -10.00 -11.21
C VAL A 188 -10.60 -10.78 -12.37
N ASP A 189 -11.92 -10.64 -12.60
CA ASP A 189 -12.64 -11.26 -13.70
C ASP A 189 -13.44 -10.18 -14.45
N GLY A 190 -12.79 -9.54 -15.42
CA GLY A 190 -13.28 -8.32 -16.06
C GLY A 190 -13.46 -7.21 -15.03
N ALA A 191 -14.66 -6.64 -14.93
CA ALA A 191 -14.97 -5.61 -13.94
C ALA A 191 -15.25 -6.17 -12.52
N ALA A 192 -15.38 -7.48 -12.36
CA ALA A 192 -15.62 -8.10 -11.05
C ALA A 192 -14.30 -8.37 -10.33
N CYS A 193 -14.21 -7.87 -9.10
CA CYS A 193 -13.06 -8.08 -8.24
C CYS A 193 -13.50 -8.69 -6.91
N SER A 194 -12.71 -9.63 -6.39
CA SER A 194 -12.96 -10.24 -5.09
C SER A 194 -11.67 -10.41 -4.30
N VAL A 195 -11.78 -10.33 -2.99
CA VAL A 195 -10.65 -10.56 -2.08
C VAL A 195 -10.46 -12.06 -1.89
N VAL A 196 -9.29 -12.57 -2.25
CA VAL A 196 -8.89 -13.98 -2.08
C VAL A 196 -8.25 -14.18 -0.72
N ASP A 197 -7.26 -13.35 -0.40
CA ASP A 197 -6.58 -13.34 0.90
C ASP A 197 -6.30 -11.91 1.35
N ARG A 198 -6.19 -11.72 2.66
CA ARG A 198 -5.97 -10.41 3.24
C ARG A 198 -4.80 -10.44 4.20
N ASP A 199 -3.74 -9.69 3.84
CA ASP A 199 -2.57 -9.48 4.69
C ASP A 199 -1.83 -10.78 5.05
N GLY A 200 -1.69 -11.69 4.10
CA GLY A 200 -0.89 -12.90 4.26
C GLY A 200 0.55 -12.56 4.67
N THR A 201 1.04 -13.16 5.75
CA THR A 201 2.37 -12.92 6.35
C THR A 201 3.15 -14.19 6.64
N ASP A 202 2.70 -15.34 6.16
CA ASP A 202 3.32 -16.65 6.45
C ASP A 202 4.77 -16.78 5.93
N HIS A 203 5.17 -15.87 5.05
CA HIS A 203 6.53 -15.78 4.49
C HIS A 203 7.50 -14.94 5.35
N LEU A 204 7.03 -14.27 6.42
CA LEU A 204 7.82 -13.35 7.25
C LEU A 204 8.44 -14.03 8.48
#